data_8246dd566e121448bd7432bc060dd158
#
_entry.id   8246dd566e121448bd7432bc060dd158
#
_cell.length_a   1.000
_cell.length_b   1.000
_cell.length_c   1.000
_cell.angle_alpha   90.00
_cell.angle_beta   90.00
_cell.angle_gamma   90.00
#
_symmetry.space_group_name_H-M   'P 1'
#
loop_
_entity.id
_entity.type
_entity.pdbx_description
1 polymer ?
#
loop_
_entity_poly.entity_id
_entity_poly.type
_entity_poly.pdbx_seq_one_letter_code
_entity_poly.pdbx_strand_id
1 'polypeptide(L)'
;ITVLKTFLKTFDGVLTVCDLGCGDFNIGQKLVKHTKKYVAVDIVENLINHNKEKFKEENLEFHCLDIAVDELPSGDCAIIRQVLQHLSNAEVQQVLNKLTTFKYVILTEHIPVGEFVPNKDIISGQGIRLKKQSGLDLLASPFNFKVIAEKQLLSVKLNENKGTILTTLYTLS
;
A
#
# COMPACT_ATOMS: atom_id res chain seq x y z
N ILE A 1 8.08 -4.21 -8.54
CA ILE A 1 9.12 -4.74 -7.62
C ILE A 1 10.40 -3.89 -7.71
N THR A 2 10.93 -3.64 -8.91
CA THR A 2 12.21 -2.94 -9.11
C THR A 2 12.26 -1.60 -8.38
N VAL A 3 11.25 -0.75 -8.54
CA VAL A 3 11.22 0.58 -7.90
C VAL A 3 11.22 0.50 -6.37
N LEU A 4 10.52 -0.50 -5.79
CA LEU A 4 10.51 -0.73 -4.34
C LEU A 4 11.89 -1.17 -3.85
N LYS A 5 12.53 -2.12 -4.55
CA LYS A 5 13.91 -2.54 -4.22
C LYS A 5 14.90 -1.39 -4.32
N THR A 6 14.80 -0.57 -5.37
CA THR A 6 15.66 0.59 -5.53
C THR A 6 15.50 1.56 -4.37
N PHE A 7 14.25 1.86 -3.98
CA PHE A 7 13.97 2.71 -2.81
C PHE A 7 14.56 2.12 -1.52
N LEU A 8 14.27 0.86 -1.20
CA LEU A 8 14.75 0.23 0.04
C LEU A 8 16.27 0.15 0.11
N LYS A 9 16.95 -0.09 -1.02
CA LYS A 9 18.41 -0.14 -1.08
C LYS A 9 19.09 1.20 -0.74
N THR A 10 18.41 2.34 -0.92
CA THR A 10 18.99 3.65 -0.55
C THR A 10 19.16 3.83 0.96
N PHE A 11 18.60 2.92 1.77
CA PHE A 11 18.66 2.94 3.23
C PHE A 11 19.52 1.82 3.82
N ASP A 12 20.27 1.07 2.99
CA ASP A 12 21.19 0.02 3.43
C ASP A 12 20.59 -0.99 4.43
N GLY A 13 19.29 -1.30 4.27
CA GLY A 13 18.58 -2.30 5.07
C GLY A 13 18.22 -1.85 6.49
N VAL A 14 18.26 -0.55 6.82
CA VAL A 14 17.96 -0.07 8.18
C VAL A 14 16.47 0.16 8.46
N LEU A 15 15.62 0.18 7.41
CA LEU A 15 14.19 0.46 7.58
C LEU A 15 13.41 -0.74 8.11
N THR A 16 12.49 -0.48 9.04
CA THR A 16 11.36 -1.35 9.35
C THR A 16 10.23 -1.06 8.39
N VAL A 17 9.81 -2.07 7.62
CA VAL A 17 8.77 -1.97 6.60
C VAL A 17 7.51 -2.70 7.06
N CYS A 18 6.35 -2.05 6.90
CA CYS A 18 5.02 -2.65 7.08
C CYS A 18 4.33 -2.78 5.71
N ASP A 19 4.10 -4.02 5.24
CA ASP A 19 3.39 -4.35 4.00
C ASP A 19 1.91 -4.57 4.34
N LEU A 20 1.10 -3.57 4.12
CA LEU A 20 -0.31 -3.51 4.51
C LEU A 20 -1.20 -4.01 3.36
N GLY A 21 -1.67 -5.26 3.48
CA GLY A 21 -2.32 -6.03 2.43
C GLY A 21 -1.29 -6.83 1.62
N CYS A 22 -0.52 -7.66 2.32
CA CYS A 22 0.61 -8.40 1.74
C CYS A 22 0.20 -9.51 0.75
N GLY A 23 -1.08 -9.94 0.80
CA GLY A 23 -1.62 -10.98 -0.04
C GLY A 23 -0.84 -12.30 0.08
N ASP A 24 -0.60 -12.94 -1.06
CA ASP A 24 0.16 -14.20 -1.18
C ASP A 24 1.68 -14.06 -0.94
N PHE A 25 2.11 -12.89 -0.56
CA PHE A 25 3.48 -12.52 -0.25
C PHE A 25 4.50 -12.70 -1.41
N ASN A 26 4.06 -12.93 -2.62
CA ASN A 26 4.93 -13.10 -3.80
C ASN A 26 5.80 -11.86 -4.10
N ILE A 27 5.36 -10.69 -3.71
CA ILE A 27 6.12 -9.45 -3.82
C ILE A 27 6.97 -9.21 -2.57
N GLY A 28 6.36 -9.30 -1.38
CA GLY A 28 7.02 -9.05 -0.10
C GLY A 28 8.27 -9.88 0.10
N GLN A 29 8.24 -11.19 -0.19
CA GLN A 29 9.40 -12.09 -0.07
C GLN A 29 10.66 -11.58 -0.79
N LYS A 30 10.50 -10.79 -1.85
CA LYS A 30 11.61 -10.24 -2.63
C LYS A 30 12.16 -8.94 -2.02
N LEU A 31 11.49 -8.39 -1.02
CA LEU A 31 11.83 -7.12 -0.35
C LEU A 31 12.45 -7.36 1.03
N VAL A 32 12.11 -8.43 1.74
CA VAL A 32 12.56 -8.75 3.12
C VAL A 32 14.05 -8.52 3.30
N LYS A 33 14.88 -9.07 2.43
CA LYS A 33 16.35 -8.97 2.51
C LYS A 33 16.93 -7.55 2.35
N HIS A 34 16.10 -6.57 2.05
CA HIS A 34 16.50 -5.16 1.91
C HIS A 34 15.99 -4.31 3.09
N THR A 35 15.56 -4.95 4.18
CA THR A 35 14.97 -4.29 5.35
C THR A 35 15.59 -4.79 6.64
N LYS A 36 15.55 -3.96 7.68
CA LYS A 36 15.90 -4.37 9.05
C LYS A 36 14.86 -5.34 9.60
N LYS A 37 13.59 -5.02 9.39
CA LYS A 37 12.43 -5.83 9.77
C LYS A 37 11.34 -5.65 8.72
N TYR A 38 10.64 -6.71 8.40
CA TYR A 38 9.51 -6.71 7.49
C TYR A 38 8.28 -7.26 8.21
N VAL A 39 7.24 -6.45 8.32
CA VAL A 39 5.98 -6.82 8.98
C VAL A 39 4.90 -6.89 7.90
N ALA A 40 4.46 -8.09 7.58
CA ALA A 40 3.44 -8.35 6.57
C ALA A 40 2.06 -8.49 7.23
N VAL A 41 1.11 -7.71 6.76
CA VAL A 41 -0.25 -7.66 7.30
C VAL A 41 -1.26 -7.99 6.21
N ASP A 42 -2.24 -8.82 6.54
CA ASP A 42 -3.42 -9.06 5.70
C ASP A 42 -4.63 -9.40 6.58
N ILE A 43 -5.85 -9.14 6.09
CA ILE A 43 -7.08 -9.45 6.80
C ILE A 43 -7.47 -10.94 6.68
N VAL A 44 -6.94 -11.64 5.68
CA VAL A 44 -7.28 -13.04 5.38
C VAL A 44 -6.44 -14.00 6.22
N GLU A 45 -7.01 -14.51 7.31
CA GLU A 45 -6.34 -15.39 8.27
C GLU A 45 -5.69 -16.62 7.63
N ASN A 46 -6.43 -17.33 6.76
CA ASN A 46 -5.90 -18.52 6.08
C ASN A 46 -4.66 -18.20 5.23
N LEU A 47 -4.63 -17.02 4.61
CA LEU A 47 -3.51 -16.57 3.80
C LEU A 47 -2.30 -16.25 4.67
N ILE A 48 -2.51 -15.56 5.79
CA ILE A 48 -1.46 -15.29 6.79
C ILE A 48 -0.88 -16.58 7.35
N ASN A 49 -1.71 -17.56 7.70
CA ASN A 49 -1.25 -18.85 8.23
C ASN A 49 -0.43 -19.60 7.18
N HIS A 50 -0.89 -19.66 5.92
CA HIS A 50 -0.13 -20.25 4.82
C HIS A 50 1.23 -19.55 4.62
N ASN A 51 1.24 -18.22 4.64
CA ASN A 51 2.47 -17.44 4.48
C ASN A 51 3.45 -17.69 5.65
N LYS A 52 2.97 -17.77 6.91
CA LYS A 52 3.77 -18.14 8.09
C LYS A 52 4.43 -19.51 7.96
N GLU A 53 3.77 -20.47 7.33
CA GLU A 53 4.33 -21.80 7.11
C GLU A 53 5.41 -21.81 6.02
N LYS A 54 5.20 -21.02 4.97
CA LYS A 54 6.01 -21.01 3.75
C LYS A 54 7.28 -20.15 3.85
N PHE A 55 7.21 -19.02 4.54
CA PHE A 55 8.28 -18.02 4.60
C PHE A 55 8.82 -17.90 6.03
N LYS A 56 10.13 -18.09 6.22
CA LYS A 56 10.77 -18.28 7.53
C LYS A 56 11.99 -17.38 7.76
N GLU A 57 12.06 -16.23 7.11
CA GLU A 57 13.15 -15.28 7.33
C GLU A 57 13.13 -14.73 8.76
N GLU A 58 14.29 -14.58 9.39
CA GLU A 58 14.42 -14.14 10.79
C GLU A 58 13.88 -12.72 11.06
N ASN A 59 13.94 -11.86 10.05
CA ASN A 59 13.46 -10.47 10.14
C ASN A 59 12.05 -10.28 9.59
N LEU A 60 11.26 -11.36 9.41
CA LEU A 60 9.91 -11.35 8.85
C LEU A 60 8.87 -11.73 9.91
N GLU A 61 7.81 -10.92 10.01
CA GLU A 61 6.63 -11.20 10.83
C GLU A 61 5.35 -11.12 10.00
N PHE A 62 4.36 -11.95 10.34
CA PHE A 62 3.04 -11.93 9.73
C PHE A 62 1.95 -11.69 10.79
N HIS A 63 1.04 -10.75 10.53
CA HIS A 63 -0.09 -10.42 11.38
C HIS A 63 -1.40 -10.45 10.59
N CYS A 64 -2.43 -11.05 11.18
CA CYS A 64 -3.79 -10.98 10.65
C CYS A 64 -4.48 -9.76 11.26
N LEU A 65 -4.65 -8.69 10.49
CA LEU A 65 -5.22 -7.42 10.95
C LEU A 65 -6.07 -6.78 9.85
N ASP A 66 -7.17 -6.14 10.26
CA ASP A 66 -7.91 -5.20 9.43
C ASP A 66 -7.25 -3.81 9.53
N ILE A 67 -6.60 -3.37 8.46
CA ILE A 67 -5.88 -2.10 8.44
C ILE A 67 -6.78 -0.88 8.63
N ALA A 68 -8.09 -0.98 8.37
CA ALA A 68 -9.04 0.09 8.62
C ALA A 68 -9.42 0.20 10.11
N VAL A 69 -9.50 -0.93 10.82
CA VAL A 69 -10.02 -1.02 12.20
C VAL A 69 -8.90 -1.13 13.23
N ASP A 70 -7.98 -2.09 13.04
CA ASP A 70 -6.96 -2.44 14.02
C ASP A 70 -5.81 -1.42 14.07
N GLU A 71 -5.05 -1.42 15.16
CA GLU A 71 -3.80 -0.66 15.24
C GLU A 71 -2.75 -1.25 14.30
N LEU A 72 -2.05 -0.38 13.59
CA LEU A 72 -0.99 -0.80 12.68
C LEU A 72 0.31 -1.08 13.42
N PRO A 73 1.12 -2.05 12.97
CA PRO A 73 2.47 -2.22 13.47
C PRO A 73 3.30 -0.95 13.24
N SER A 74 4.21 -0.66 14.16
CA SER A 74 5.13 0.46 14.02
C SER A 74 6.22 0.18 12.99
N GLY A 75 6.60 1.18 12.23
CA GLY A 75 7.64 1.07 11.21
C GLY A 75 8.03 2.41 10.61
N ASP A 76 9.05 2.40 9.79
CA ASP A 76 9.55 3.58 9.09
C ASP A 76 8.82 3.80 7.76
N CYS A 77 8.43 2.71 7.09
CA CYS A 77 7.83 2.73 5.76
C CYS A 77 6.62 1.80 5.69
N ALA A 78 5.47 2.35 5.29
CA ALA A 78 4.30 1.56 4.92
C ALA A 78 4.29 1.32 3.40
N ILE A 79 4.08 0.08 2.98
CA ILE A 79 3.83 -0.29 1.58
C ILE A 79 2.39 -0.78 1.48
N ILE A 80 1.61 -0.19 0.57
CA ILE A 80 0.22 -0.54 0.32
C ILE A 80 0.05 -0.75 -1.18
N ARG A 81 -0.44 -1.93 -1.58
CA ARG A 81 -0.49 -2.26 -3.01
C ARG A 81 -1.85 -2.81 -3.40
N GLN A 82 -2.63 -2.00 -4.12
CA GLN A 82 -3.95 -2.37 -4.65
C GLN A 82 -4.94 -2.80 -3.54
N VAL A 83 -4.86 -2.15 -2.39
CA VAL A 83 -5.73 -2.40 -1.24
C VAL A 83 -6.75 -1.29 -1.07
N LEU A 84 -6.30 -0.03 -0.97
CA LEU A 84 -7.20 1.11 -0.69
C LEU A 84 -8.24 1.32 -1.79
N GLN A 85 -7.95 0.89 -3.02
CA GLN A 85 -8.91 0.94 -4.13
C GLN A 85 -10.19 0.12 -3.87
N HIS A 86 -10.16 -0.83 -2.94
CA HIS A 86 -11.27 -1.69 -2.57
C HIS A 86 -12.06 -1.18 -1.36
N LEU A 87 -11.55 -0.18 -0.64
CA LEU A 87 -12.12 0.36 0.58
C LEU A 87 -13.01 1.58 0.32
N SER A 88 -14.05 1.76 1.13
CA SER A 88 -14.84 3.00 1.16
C SER A 88 -13.98 4.21 1.55
N ASN A 89 -14.43 5.42 1.26
CA ASN A 89 -13.70 6.61 1.67
C ASN A 89 -13.57 6.73 3.19
N ALA A 90 -14.57 6.26 3.95
CA ALA A 90 -14.51 6.26 5.41
C ALA A 90 -13.36 5.37 5.92
N GLU A 91 -13.22 4.15 5.38
CA GLU A 91 -12.16 3.22 5.75
C GLU A 91 -10.78 3.71 5.28
N VAL A 92 -10.69 4.25 4.05
CA VAL A 92 -9.45 4.88 3.58
C VAL A 92 -9.02 5.99 4.54
N GLN A 93 -9.94 6.85 4.99
CA GLN A 93 -9.61 7.91 5.94
C GLN A 93 -9.09 7.36 7.28
N GLN A 94 -9.66 6.26 7.78
CA GLN A 94 -9.16 5.61 9.00
C GLN A 94 -7.75 5.07 8.81
N VAL A 95 -7.45 4.45 7.67
CA VAL A 95 -6.08 4.03 7.34
C VAL A 95 -5.14 5.23 7.31
N LEU A 96 -5.50 6.30 6.59
CA LEU A 96 -4.67 7.51 6.46
C LEU A 96 -4.33 8.14 7.81
N ASN A 97 -5.28 8.19 8.75
CA ASN A 97 -5.06 8.71 10.10
C ASN A 97 -3.93 7.94 10.83
N LYS A 98 -3.84 6.63 10.61
CA LYS A 98 -2.80 5.77 11.20
C LYS A 98 -1.47 5.85 10.45
N LEU A 99 -1.48 6.13 9.14
CA LEU A 99 -0.27 6.27 8.36
C LEU A 99 0.60 7.47 8.74
N THR A 100 0.07 8.45 9.45
CA THR A 100 0.81 9.64 9.92
C THR A 100 1.99 9.31 10.84
N THR A 101 2.06 8.10 11.37
CA THR A 101 3.16 7.61 12.22
C THR A 101 4.36 7.10 11.42
N PHE A 102 4.21 6.89 10.12
CA PHE A 102 5.29 6.44 9.23
C PHE A 102 6.02 7.64 8.62
N LYS A 103 7.30 7.46 8.35
CA LYS A 103 8.08 8.46 7.61
C LYS A 103 7.83 8.40 6.11
N TYR A 104 7.64 7.19 5.58
CA TYR A 104 7.41 6.93 4.17
C TYR A 104 6.16 6.10 3.96
N VAL A 105 5.38 6.44 2.94
CA VAL A 105 4.26 5.62 2.46
C VAL A 105 4.44 5.40 0.97
N ILE A 106 4.48 4.14 0.54
CA ILE A 106 4.50 3.77 -0.88
C ILE A 106 3.16 3.15 -1.23
N LEU A 107 2.39 3.87 -2.02
CA LEU A 107 1.07 3.45 -2.48
C LEU A 107 1.12 3.01 -3.93
N THR A 108 0.56 1.83 -4.23
CA THR A 108 0.33 1.37 -5.60
C THR A 108 -1.16 1.15 -5.80
N GLU A 109 -1.76 1.85 -6.76
CA GLU A 109 -3.19 1.78 -7.04
C GLU A 109 -3.47 1.70 -8.53
N HIS A 110 -4.68 1.24 -8.86
CA HIS A 110 -5.18 1.17 -10.22
C HIS A 110 -6.12 2.37 -10.45
N ILE A 111 -5.71 3.27 -11.35
CA ILE A 111 -6.42 4.51 -11.64
C ILE A 111 -6.87 4.55 -13.11
N PRO A 112 -7.86 5.38 -13.49
CA PRO A 112 -8.25 5.61 -14.88
C PRO A 112 -7.11 6.16 -15.73
N VAL A 113 -7.23 6.04 -17.04
CA VAL A 113 -6.35 6.74 -18.00
C VAL A 113 -6.86 8.17 -18.18
N GLY A 114 -5.95 9.15 -18.18
CA GLY A 114 -6.27 10.56 -18.40
C GLY A 114 -6.86 11.25 -17.17
N GLU A 115 -7.60 12.34 -17.39
CA GLU A 115 -8.24 13.09 -16.31
C GLU A 115 -9.45 12.34 -15.76
N PHE A 116 -9.63 12.38 -14.45
CA PHE A 116 -10.77 11.78 -13.77
C PHE A 116 -11.13 12.56 -12.51
N VAL A 117 -12.37 12.43 -12.06
CA VAL A 117 -12.79 12.92 -10.75
C VAL A 117 -12.31 11.93 -9.68
N PRO A 118 -11.37 12.33 -8.79
CA PRO A 118 -10.83 11.43 -7.80
C PRO A 118 -11.83 11.10 -6.69
N ASN A 119 -11.54 10.02 -6.00
CA ASN A 119 -12.13 9.65 -4.70
C ASN A 119 -13.66 9.53 -4.69
N LYS A 120 -14.30 9.17 -5.82
CA LYS A 120 -15.72 8.78 -5.78
C LYS A 120 -15.88 7.62 -4.81
N ASP A 121 -16.80 7.75 -3.87
CA ASP A 121 -16.99 6.73 -2.84
C ASP A 121 -17.53 5.41 -3.40
N ILE A 122 -17.17 4.33 -2.75
CA ILE A 122 -17.63 2.97 -3.06
C ILE A 122 -17.98 2.23 -1.77
N ILE A 123 -18.76 1.17 -1.89
CA ILE A 123 -18.91 0.17 -0.82
C ILE A 123 -17.69 -0.74 -0.88
N SER A 124 -17.07 -1.00 0.27
CA SER A 124 -15.90 -1.86 0.38
C SER A 124 -16.18 -3.29 -0.08
N GLY A 125 -15.21 -3.89 -0.76
CA GLY A 125 -15.34 -5.26 -1.29
C GLY A 125 -14.53 -5.48 -2.57
N GLN A 126 -15.01 -6.40 -3.42
CA GLN A 126 -14.31 -6.77 -4.67
C GLN A 126 -14.32 -5.68 -5.76
N GLY A 127 -15.19 -4.67 -5.62
CA GLY A 127 -15.26 -3.56 -6.56
C GLY A 127 -14.08 -2.60 -6.38
N ILE A 128 -13.78 -1.84 -7.44
CA ILE A 128 -12.80 -0.75 -7.39
C ILE A 128 -13.39 0.50 -8.02
N ARG A 129 -12.86 1.67 -7.66
CA ARG A 129 -13.31 2.98 -8.16
C ARG A 129 -13.24 3.14 -9.68
N LEU A 130 -12.39 2.35 -10.33
CA LEU A 130 -12.23 2.37 -11.80
C LEU A 130 -13.56 2.17 -12.54
N LYS A 131 -14.47 1.35 -12.01
CA LYS A 131 -15.83 1.14 -12.58
C LYS A 131 -16.67 2.43 -12.59
N LYS A 132 -16.35 3.39 -11.73
CA LYS A 132 -16.98 4.72 -11.65
C LYS A 132 -16.17 5.81 -12.39
N GLN A 133 -15.21 5.41 -13.23
CA GLN A 133 -14.25 6.33 -13.86
C GLN A 133 -13.59 7.24 -12.81
N SER A 134 -13.09 6.62 -11.72
CA SER A 134 -12.44 7.31 -10.60
C SER A 134 -11.25 6.49 -10.11
N GLY A 135 -10.32 7.14 -9.44
CA GLY A 135 -9.16 6.55 -8.80
C GLY A 135 -8.91 7.20 -7.46
N LEU A 136 -7.98 6.65 -6.68
CA LEU A 136 -7.54 7.27 -5.45
C LEU A 136 -6.50 8.35 -5.72
N ASP A 137 -6.72 9.51 -5.12
CA ASP A 137 -5.77 10.59 -4.97
C ASP A 137 -5.82 11.04 -3.49
N LEU A 138 -4.80 10.68 -2.73
CA LEU A 138 -4.76 10.96 -1.29
C LEU A 138 -4.64 12.45 -0.98
N LEU A 139 -4.12 13.27 -1.90
CA LEU A 139 -3.94 14.70 -1.70
C LEU A 139 -5.21 15.49 -2.01
N ALA A 140 -6.13 14.92 -2.79
CA ALA A 140 -7.41 15.51 -3.14
C ALA A 140 -8.49 15.26 -2.07
N SER A 141 -9.57 16.08 -2.13
CA SER A 141 -10.77 15.87 -1.30
C SER A 141 -11.38 14.47 -1.55
N PRO A 142 -11.93 13.80 -0.51
CA PRO A 142 -12.14 14.29 0.86
C PRO A 142 -10.91 14.14 1.76
N PHE A 143 -9.87 13.44 1.35
CA PHE A 143 -8.76 13.03 2.22
C PHE A 143 -7.83 14.20 2.58
N ASN A 144 -7.42 14.99 1.60
CA ASN A 144 -6.48 16.11 1.77
C ASN A 144 -5.28 15.72 2.65
N PHE A 145 -4.74 14.53 2.41
CA PHE A 145 -3.66 13.92 3.20
C PHE A 145 -2.42 14.80 3.17
N LYS A 146 -1.87 15.11 4.33
CA LYS A 146 -0.73 16.04 4.45
C LYS A 146 0.58 15.29 4.30
N VAL A 147 1.39 15.74 3.34
CA VAL A 147 2.70 15.17 3.04
C VAL A 147 3.73 16.28 2.88
N ILE A 148 5.00 15.99 3.17
CA ILE A 148 6.13 16.90 2.89
C ILE A 148 6.48 16.85 1.40
N ALA A 149 6.46 15.66 0.82
CA ALA A 149 6.79 15.46 -0.58
C ALA A 149 6.04 14.28 -1.18
N GLU A 150 5.75 14.38 -2.46
CA GLU A 150 5.21 13.33 -3.31
C GLU A 150 6.17 13.05 -4.47
N LYS A 151 6.38 11.77 -4.80
CA LYS A 151 7.18 11.34 -5.94
C LYS A 151 6.56 10.14 -6.63
N GLN A 152 6.23 10.27 -7.89
CA GLN A 152 5.85 9.13 -8.72
C GLN A 152 7.07 8.22 -8.94
N LEU A 153 6.98 6.96 -8.52
CA LEU A 153 8.02 5.96 -8.71
C LEU A 153 7.83 5.14 -9.98
N LEU A 154 6.57 4.84 -10.32
CA LEU A 154 6.23 4.02 -11.48
C LEU A 154 4.84 4.38 -12.00
N SER A 155 4.69 4.38 -13.32
CA SER A 155 3.40 4.44 -14.00
C SER A 155 3.40 3.43 -15.14
N VAL A 156 2.45 2.49 -15.13
CA VAL A 156 2.31 1.45 -16.16
C VAL A 156 0.91 1.52 -16.73
N LYS A 157 0.78 1.97 -17.98
CA LYS A 157 -0.50 1.90 -18.69
C LYS A 157 -0.81 0.45 -19.05
N LEU A 158 -2.01 0.03 -18.76
CA LEU A 158 -2.51 -1.28 -19.16
C LEU A 158 -3.14 -1.20 -20.57
N ASN A 159 -3.09 -2.30 -21.30
CA ASN A 159 -3.66 -2.38 -22.65
C ASN A 159 -5.18 -2.10 -22.63
N GLU A 160 -5.72 -1.65 -23.78
CA GLU A 160 -7.16 -1.51 -24.04
C GLU A 160 -7.91 -0.58 -23.06
N ASN A 161 -7.31 0.53 -22.67
CA ASN A 161 -7.92 1.49 -21.75
C ASN A 161 -8.31 0.88 -20.37
N LYS A 162 -7.64 -0.19 -19.95
CA LYS A 162 -7.86 -0.85 -18.66
C LYS A 162 -7.32 -0.06 -17.46
N GLY A 163 -6.87 1.17 -17.67
CA GLY A 163 -6.35 2.02 -16.61
C GLY A 163 -4.82 2.04 -16.54
N THR A 164 -4.32 2.59 -15.45
CA THR A 164 -2.90 2.74 -15.17
C THR A 164 -2.60 2.22 -13.76
N ILE A 165 -1.58 1.41 -13.61
CA ILE A 165 -1.02 1.08 -12.29
C ILE A 165 -0.01 2.16 -11.94
N LEU A 166 -0.32 2.93 -10.91
CA LEU A 166 0.50 4.03 -10.42
C LEU A 166 1.13 3.65 -9.08
N THR A 167 2.44 3.87 -8.94
CA THR A 167 3.13 3.74 -7.65
C THR A 167 3.70 5.10 -7.26
N THR A 168 3.30 5.59 -6.10
CA THR A 168 3.68 6.90 -5.55
C THR A 168 4.33 6.73 -4.19
N LEU A 169 5.43 7.44 -3.97
CA LEU A 169 6.07 7.61 -2.66
C LEU A 169 5.60 8.93 -2.06
N TYR A 170 5.09 8.86 -0.84
CA TYR A 170 4.81 10.01 0.01
C TYR A 170 5.82 10.06 1.15
N THR A 171 6.38 11.24 1.42
CA THR A 171 7.23 11.51 2.58
C THR A 171 6.41 12.33 3.57
N LEU A 172 6.33 11.88 4.83
CA LEU A 172 5.47 12.47 5.86
C LEU A 172 6.26 13.22 6.94
N SER A 173 7.50 12.82 7.21
CA SER A 173 8.38 13.44 8.22
C SER A 173 9.85 13.33 7.85
#